data_0b9bbb7a4b960d9464315036032f1cf8
#
_entry.id   0b9bbb7a4b960d9464315036032f1cf8
#
_cell.length_a   1.000
_cell.length_b   1.000
_cell.length_c   1.000
_cell.angle_alpha   90.00
_cell.angle_beta   90.00
_cell.angle_gamma   90.00
#
_symmetry.space_group_name_H-M   'P 1'
#
loop_
_entity.id
_entity.type
_entity.pdbx_description
1 polymer ?
#
loop_
_entity_poly.entity_id
_entity_poly.type
_entity_poly.pdbx_seq_one_letter_code
_entity_poly.pdbx_strand_id
1 'polypeptide(L)'
;MTRRRAERQPGWETRLYLIEYPPGAKGAPHLHPEPGVGWVVEGEFESAFAGQPVIKVKAGQSFVEQAGLAHLLFRNPSPDHPLRFVVAYTLRSVDEPFRLLP
;
A
#
# COMPACT_ATOMS: atom_id res chain seq x y z
N MET A 1 6.63 -3.50 10.44
CA MET A 1 6.85 -3.41 8.98
C MET A 1 8.29 -3.74 8.65
N THR A 2 8.50 -4.56 7.66
CA THR A 2 9.81 -4.98 7.18
C THR A 2 10.00 -4.48 5.75
N ARG A 3 11.18 -4.00 5.42
CA ARG A 3 11.48 -3.57 4.06
C ARG A 3 12.86 -4.02 3.61
N ARG A 4 13.01 -4.18 2.30
CA ARG A 4 14.28 -4.34 1.61
C ARG A 4 14.32 -3.30 0.50
N ARG A 5 15.52 -2.85 0.16
CA ARG A 5 15.70 -1.87 -0.90
C ARG A 5 16.89 -2.24 -1.77
N ALA A 6 16.81 -1.85 -3.04
CA ALA A 6 17.90 -1.98 -3.99
C ALA A 6 18.00 -0.67 -4.76
N GLU A 7 19.22 -0.21 -4.97
CA GLU A 7 19.44 0.99 -5.77
C GLU A 7 19.26 0.67 -7.24
N ARG A 8 18.39 1.42 -7.93
CA ARG A 8 18.16 1.24 -9.36
C ARG A 8 19.12 2.08 -10.19
N GLN A 9 19.31 3.32 -9.75
CA GLN A 9 20.24 4.30 -10.35
C GLN A 9 20.49 5.37 -9.29
N PRO A 10 21.53 6.20 -9.43
CA PRO A 10 21.81 7.21 -8.43
C PRO A 10 20.59 8.05 -8.11
N GLY A 11 20.23 8.15 -6.83
CA GLY A 11 19.08 8.90 -6.35
C GLY A 11 17.74 8.19 -6.43
N TRP A 12 17.68 6.97 -6.98
CA TRP A 12 16.47 6.16 -7.07
C TRP A 12 16.70 4.78 -6.48
N GLU A 13 15.64 4.24 -5.89
CA GLU A 13 15.70 2.89 -5.30
C GLU A 13 14.34 2.20 -5.41
N THR A 14 14.37 0.88 -5.41
CA THR A 14 13.16 0.05 -5.29
C THR A 14 13.12 -0.48 -3.86
N ARG A 15 11.97 -0.32 -3.22
CA ARG A 15 11.73 -0.79 -1.84
C ARG A 15 10.59 -1.78 -1.82
N LEU A 16 10.77 -2.84 -1.04
CA LEU A 16 9.71 -3.80 -0.77
C LEU A 16 9.32 -3.70 0.70
N TYR A 17 8.03 -3.57 0.96
CA TYR A 17 7.48 -3.50 2.31
C TYR A 17 6.61 -4.71 2.58
N LEU A 18 6.78 -5.33 3.74
CA LEU A 18 5.79 -6.24 4.31
C LEU A 18 5.02 -5.47 5.37
N ILE A 19 3.72 -5.37 5.18
CA ILE A 19 2.84 -4.56 6.01
C ILE A 19 1.77 -5.43 6.65
N GLU A 20 1.50 -5.20 7.93
CA GLU A 20 0.43 -5.87 8.66
C GLU A 20 -0.58 -4.85 9.18
N TYR A 21 -1.85 -5.22 9.06
CA TYR A 21 -2.96 -4.48 9.67
C TYR A 21 -3.69 -5.42 10.60
N PRO A 22 -3.80 -5.08 11.90
CA PRO A 22 -4.63 -5.85 12.82
C PRO A 22 -6.09 -5.87 12.37
N PRO A 23 -6.91 -6.79 12.91
CA PRO A 23 -8.34 -6.80 12.61
C PRO A 23 -8.98 -5.43 12.82
N GLY A 24 -9.77 -4.99 11.85
CA GLY A 24 -10.50 -3.72 11.90
C GLY A 24 -9.67 -2.46 11.71
N ALA A 25 -8.36 -2.57 11.59
CA ALA A 25 -7.51 -1.39 11.44
C ALA A 25 -7.67 -0.74 10.07
N LYS A 26 -7.55 0.59 10.04
CA LYS A 26 -7.60 1.36 8.80
C LYS A 26 -6.46 2.37 8.76
N GLY A 27 -6.01 2.68 7.55
CA GLY A 27 -5.04 3.74 7.31
C GLY A 27 -5.71 5.10 7.18
N ALA A 28 -4.95 6.15 7.47
CA ALA A 28 -5.39 7.52 7.21
C ALA A 28 -5.36 7.82 5.71
N PRO A 29 -6.20 8.73 5.22
CA PRO A 29 -6.12 9.17 3.83
C PRO A 29 -4.72 9.68 3.49
N HIS A 30 -4.22 9.26 2.33
CA HIS A 30 -2.84 9.55 1.93
C HIS A 30 -2.70 9.59 0.41
N LEU A 31 -1.51 9.93 -0.04
CA LEU A 31 -1.18 10.03 -1.46
C LEU A 31 0.18 9.39 -1.70
N HIS A 32 0.29 8.61 -2.77
CA HIS A 32 1.56 8.00 -3.18
C HIS A 32 2.22 8.87 -4.25
N PRO A 33 3.48 9.29 -4.09
CA PRO A 33 4.18 10.04 -5.14
C PRO A 33 4.51 9.17 -6.36
N GLU A 34 4.72 7.86 -6.14
CA GLU A 34 5.00 6.90 -7.20
C GLU A 34 4.09 5.69 -7.04
N PRO A 35 3.77 4.98 -8.14
CA PRO A 35 2.90 3.81 -8.02
C PRO A 35 3.58 2.65 -7.30
N GLY A 36 2.78 1.85 -6.61
CA GLY A 36 3.24 0.62 -6.00
C GLY A 36 2.50 -0.57 -6.58
N VAL A 37 3.15 -1.73 -6.57
CA VAL A 37 2.51 -3.00 -6.94
C VAL A 37 2.70 -3.97 -5.80
N GLY A 38 1.65 -4.72 -5.50
CA GLY A 38 1.68 -5.59 -4.34
C GLY A 38 0.92 -6.88 -4.50
N TRP A 39 0.96 -7.65 -3.41
CA TRP A 39 0.34 -8.97 -3.35
C TRP A 39 -0.16 -9.20 -1.92
N VAL A 40 -1.41 -9.64 -1.78
CA VAL A 40 -1.96 -9.98 -0.46
C VAL A 40 -1.54 -11.38 -0.08
N VAL A 41 -0.87 -11.51 1.06
CA VAL A 41 -0.38 -12.78 1.59
C VAL A 41 -1.42 -13.45 2.46
N GLU A 42 -2.13 -12.67 3.28
CA GLU A 42 -3.10 -13.18 4.25
C GLU A 42 -4.20 -12.16 4.46
N GLY A 43 -5.44 -12.62 4.56
CA GLY A 43 -6.59 -11.75 4.80
C GLY A 43 -7.08 -11.05 3.55
N GLU A 44 -7.68 -9.89 3.74
CA GLU A 44 -8.20 -9.07 2.64
C GLU A 44 -8.23 -7.60 3.06
N PHE A 45 -8.25 -6.71 2.07
CA PHE A 45 -8.46 -5.30 2.34
C PHE A 45 -9.54 -4.72 1.44
N GLU A 46 -10.14 -3.63 1.92
CA GLU A 46 -11.00 -2.77 1.12
C GLU A 46 -10.28 -1.45 0.86
N SER A 47 -10.38 -0.97 -0.37
CA SER A 47 -9.60 0.19 -0.81
C SER A 47 -10.41 1.03 -1.78
N ALA A 48 -10.26 2.35 -1.70
CA ALA A 48 -10.84 3.28 -2.67
C ALA A 48 -9.94 4.48 -2.87
N PHE A 49 -9.70 4.81 -4.14
CA PHE A 49 -9.05 6.04 -4.55
C PHE A 49 -10.10 7.07 -4.94
N ALA A 50 -9.74 8.36 -4.87
CA ALA A 50 -10.64 9.45 -5.23
C ALA A 50 -11.28 9.23 -6.61
N GLY A 51 -12.61 9.34 -6.68
CA GLY A 51 -13.36 9.19 -7.92
C GLY A 51 -13.51 7.75 -8.41
N GLN A 52 -13.06 6.76 -7.65
CA GLN A 52 -13.11 5.35 -8.04
C GLN A 52 -13.91 4.54 -7.03
N PRO A 53 -14.49 3.40 -7.45
CA PRO A 53 -15.28 2.57 -6.55
C PRO A 53 -14.39 1.85 -5.52
N VAL A 54 -15.03 1.43 -4.42
CA VAL A 54 -14.38 0.57 -3.44
C VAL A 54 -14.10 -0.79 -4.07
N ILE A 55 -12.87 -1.27 -3.93
CA ILE A 55 -12.48 -2.62 -4.35
C ILE A 55 -12.09 -3.44 -3.14
N LYS A 56 -12.18 -4.76 -3.28
CA LYS A 56 -11.74 -5.71 -2.28
C LYS A 56 -10.66 -6.59 -2.90
N VAL A 57 -9.53 -6.73 -2.19
CA VAL A 57 -8.40 -7.56 -2.64
C VAL A 57 -8.15 -8.60 -1.56
N LYS A 58 -8.06 -9.86 -1.96
CA LYS A 58 -7.93 -11.02 -1.07
C LYS A 58 -6.57 -11.68 -1.21
N ALA A 59 -6.23 -12.51 -0.23
CA ALA A 59 -5.03 -13.33 -0.26
C ALA A 59 -4.91 -14.04 -1.61
N GLY A 60 -3.71 -14.00 -2.19
CA GLY A 60 -3.45 -14.58 -3.50
C GLY A 60 -3.72 -13.64 -4.68
N GLN A 61 -4.10 -12.40 -4.43
CA GLN A 61 -4.36 -11.42 -5.48
C GLN A 61 -3.36 -10.27 -5.43
N SER A 62 -3.04 -9.76 -6.62
CA SER A 62 -2.19 -8.57 -6.76
C SER A 62 -3.03 -7.30 -6.72
N PHE A 63 -2.37 -6.18 -6.49
CA PHE A 63 -3.01 -4.86 -6.49
C PHE A 63 -2.03 -3.77 -6.92
N VAL A 64 -2.58 -2.62 -7.25
CA VAL A 64 -1.80 -1.43 -7.61
C VAL A 64 -2.17 -0.28 -6.67
N GLU A 65 -1.14 0.37 -6.12
CA GLU A 65 -1.30 1.64 -5.42
C GLU A 65 -1.06 2.75 -6.44
N GLN A 66 -2.10 3.52 -6.75
CA GLN A 66 -2.02 4.54 -7.81
C GLN A 66 -1.30 5.78 -7.33
N ALA A 67 -0.42 6.32 -8.18
CA ALA A 67 0.27 7.56 -7.88
C ALA A 67 -0.60 8.77 -8.18
N GLY A 68 -0.45 9.84 -7.39
CA GLY A 68 -1.07 11.12 -7.66
C GLY A 68 -2.56 11.22 -7.37
N LEU A 69 -3.21 10.16 -6.90
CA LEU A 69 -4.61 10.16 -6.51
C LEU A 69 -4.73 9.98 -5.00
N ALA A 70 -5.65 10.71 -4.37
CA ALA A 70 -5.91 10.54 -2.95
C ALA A 70 -6.44 9.13 -2.69
N HIS A 71 -5.75 8.38 -1.82
CA HIS A 71 -6.18 7.06 -1.36
C HIS A 71 -7.05 7.30 -0.13
N LEU A 72 -8.38 7.27 -0.33
CA LEU A 72 -9.34 7.73 0.67
C LEU A 72 -9.75 6.65 1.65
N LEU A 73 -9.72 5.39 1.22
CA LEU A 73 -10.07 4.25 2.05
C LEU A 73 -9.02 3.16 1.89
N PHE A 74 -8.52 2.67 3.01
CA PHE A 74 -7.73 1.44 3.07
C PHE A 74 -7.94 0.83 4.44
N ARG A 75 -8.52 -0.38 4.50
CA ARG A 75 -8.79 -1.01 5.79
C ARG A 75 -8.78 -2.53 5.71
N ASN A 76 -8.54 -3.14 6.85
CA ASN A 76 -8.81 -4.55 7.08
C ASN A 76 -10.25 -4.68 7.59
N PRO A 77 -11.19 -5.17 6.77
CA PRO A 77 -12.60 -5.23 7.18
C PRO A 77 -12.91 -6.37 8.15
N SER A 78 -11.98 -7.31 8.33
CA SER A 78 -12.23 -8.47 9.19
C SER A 78 -12.19 -8.06 10.68
N PRO A 79 -13.14 -8.53 11.50
CA PRO A 79 -13.13 -8.26 12.93
C PRO A 79 -12.15 -9.15 13.70
N ASP A 80 -11.63 -10.23 13.10
CA ASP A 80 -10.88 -11.27 13.83
C ASP A 80 -9.65 -11.83 13.10
N HIS A 81 -9.40 -11.46 11.84
CA HIS A 81 -8.23 -11.92 11.10
C HIS A 81 -7.31 -10.77 10.71
N PRO A 82 -5.98 -10.96 10.80
CA PRO A 82 -5.04 -9.94 10.35
C PRO A 82 -4.98 -9.88 8.82
N LEU A 83 -4.54 -8.73 8.32
CA LEU A 83 -4.20 -8.50 6.93
C LEU A 83 -2.68 -8.42 6.82
N ARG A 84 -2.10 -9.14 5.87
CA ARG A 84 -0.67 -9.08 5.55
C ARG A 84 -0.51 -8.95 4.05
N PHE A 85 0.29 -7.99 3.63
CA PHE A 85 0.56 -7.81 2.21
C PHE A 85 1.96 -7.28 1.98
N VAL A 86 2.48 -7.52 0.79
CA VAL A 86 3.75 -6.95 0.35
C VAL A 86 3.46 -5.93 -0.74
N VAL A 87 4.23 -4.86 -0.78
CA VAL A 87 4.11 -3.83 -1.81
C VAL A 87 5.49 -3.27 -2.14
N ALA A 88 5.75 -3.09 -3.43
CA ALA A 88 7.00 -2.56 -3.93
C ALA A 88 6.77 -1.21 -4.59
N TYR A 89 7.68 -0.27 -4.31
CA TYR A 89 7.73 1.04 -4.92
C TYR A 89 9.12 1.30 -5.49
N THR A 90 9.18 1.93 -6.65
CA THR A 90 10.43 2.51 -7.17
C THR A 90 10.28 4.02 -7.09
N LEU A 91 11.11 4.66 -6.29
CA LEU A 91 10.97 6.07 -5.98
C LEU A 91 12.34 6.70 -5.72
N ARG A 92 12.34 8.02 -5.63
CA ARG A 92 13.57 8.74 -5.27
C ARG A 92 13.97 8.38 -3.85
N SER A 93 15.28 8.23 -3.64
CA SER A 93 15.80 7.78 -2.33
C SER A 93 15.41 8.72 -1.19
N VAL A 94 15.17 10.00 -1.48
CA VAL A 94 14.77 11.00 -0.48
C VAL A 94 13.27 11.01 -0.20
N ASP A 95 12.46 10.32 -1.00
CA ASP A 95 11.00 10.34 -0.87
C ASP A 95 10.51 9.23 0.04
N GLU A 96 9.37 9.50 0.69
CA GLU A 96 8.60 8.48 1.40
C GLU A 96 7.60 7.84 0.44
N PRO A 97 7.18 6.57 0.69
CA PRO A 97 6.25 5.89 -0.21
C PRO A 97 4.85 6.50 -0.23
N PHE A 98 4.50 7.29 0.79
CA PHE A 98 3.21 7.97 0.84
C PHE A 98 3.31 9.25 1.67
N ARG A 99 2.34 10.13 1.47
CA ARG A 99 2.17 11.36 2.26
C ARG A 99 0.76 11.42 2.79
N LEU A 100 0.62 11.75 4.07
CA LEU A 100 -0.70 11.96 4.67
C LEU A 100 -1.32 13.23 4.07
N LEU A 101 -2.64 13.16 3.85
CA LEU A 101 -3.41 14.31 3.38
C LEU A 101 -3.79 15.17 4.59
N PRO A 102 -3.86 16.50 4.41
CA PRO A 102 -4.28 17.41 5.46
C PRO A 102 -5.75 17.22 5.85
#